data_6f870646100be09d8c38ebf6a35cbe6e
#
_entry.id   6f870646100be09d8c38ebf6a35cbe6e
#
_cell.length_a   1.000
_cell.length_b   1.000
_cell.length_c   1.000
_cell.angle_alpha   90.00
_cell.angle_beta   90.00
_cell.angle_gamma   90.00
#
_symmetry.space_group_name_H-M   'P 1'
#
loop_
_entity.id
_entity.type
_entity.pdbx_description
1 polymer ?
#
loop_
_entity_poly.entity_id
_entity_poly.type
_entity_poly.pdbx_seq_one_letter_code
_entity_poly.pdbx_strand_id
1 'polypeptide(L)'
;MKIIRSIKEMQGFSESARKQGKTIAFVPTMGFLHDGHLHLIRQARTMGDFLIVSIFVNPIQFGPTEDFKQYPRDWDRDAHLCESGGADVIFAPTVEEMYPEGFQTNITVPHVSQNLCGLSRPTHFQGVATVVAKLFNCTKPHVALFGEKDFQQLAVIKRMVLDLNVDIHIIGVPTVREAEGLAMSSRNTYLSTAERRSALSLSKALLKAQELFQSGERNARVLIDTAQAIITIEEGTTIDYIKVCDTETLQDVAIISKPAVMALAVKIGKARLIDNVVLKE
;
A
#
# COMPACT_ATOMS: atom_id res chain seq x y z
N MET A 1 -20.51 15.48 0.67
CA MET A 1 -19.47 14.72 1.40
C MET A 1 -19.15 15.44 2.71
N LYS A 2 -18.97 14.71 3.84
CA LYS A 2 -18.62 15.28 5.16
C LYS A 2 -17.12 15.18 5.42
N ILE A 3 -16.51 16.19 6.04
CA ILE A 3 -15.12 16.15 6.49
C ILE A 3 -15.10 16.06 8.01
N ILE A 4 -14.48 15.01 8.56
CA ILE A 4 -14.36 14.76 9.99
C ILE A 4 -12.88 14.76 10.36
N ARG A 5 -12.52 15.50 11.42
CA ARG A 5 -11.12 15.62 11.89
C ARG A 5 -10.90 15.04 13.29
N SER A 6 -11.96 14.96 14.08
CA SER A 6 -11.90 14.43 15.45
C SER A 6 -12.18 12.91 15.47
N ILE A 7 -11.41 12.17 16.24
CA ILE A 7 -11.62 10.73 16.48
C ILE A 7 -13.00 10.49 17.09
N LYS A 8 -13.37 11.29 18.09
CA LYS A 8 -14.67 11.15 18.78
C LYS A 8 -15.85 11.32 17.83
N GLU A 9 -15.79 12.33 16.94
CA GLU A 9 -16.83 12.55 15.93
C GLU A 9 -16.88 11.39 14.92
N MET A 10 -15.71 10.91 14.47
CA MET A 10 -15.63 9.78 13.53
C MET A 10 -16.23 8.50 14.14
N GLN A 11 -15.88 8.19 15.38
CA GLN A 11 -16.45 7.05 16.10
C GLN A 11 -17.98 7.19 16.26
N GLY A 12 -18.47 8.39 16.61
CA GLY A 12 -19.90 8.65 16.74
C GLY A 12 -20.65 8.46 15.42
N PHE A 13 -20.09 8.95 14.30
CA PHE A 13 -20.63 8.70 12.97
C PHE A 13 -20.71 7.21 12.65
N SER A 14 -19.59 6.48 12.83
CA SER A 14 -19.51 5.06 12.53
C SER A 14 -20.45 4.22 13.39
N GLU A 15 -20.57 4.54 14.68
CA GLU A 15 -21.52 3.86 15.57
C GLU A 15 -22.97 4.11 15.18
N SER A 16 -23.30 5.32 14.79
CA SER A 16 -24.65 5.67 14.32
C SER A 16 -25.00 4.89 13.06
N ALA A 17 -24.06 4.82 12.09
CA ALA A 17 -24.24 4.05 10.86
C ALA A 17 -24.47 2.56 11.17
N ARG A 18 -23.63 1.96 12.03
CA ARG A 18 -23.73 0.54 12.42
C ARG A 18 -25.05 0.24 13.16
N LYS A 19 -25.49 1.13 14.06
CA LYS A 19 -26.80 0.98 14.75
C LYS A 19 -28.00 1.02 13.80
N GLN A 20 -27.85 1.66 12.64
CA GLN A 20 -28.85 1.68 11.57
C GLN A 20 -28.76 0.46 10.63
N GLY A 21 -27.88 -0.50 10.93
CA GLY A 21 -27.66 -1.68 10.08
C GLY A 21 -26.92 -1.37 8.79
N LYS A 22 -26.22 -0.22 8.72
CA LYS A 22 -25.48 0.21 7.51
C LYS A 22 -24.08 -0.36 7.46
N THR A 23 -23.68 -0.78 6.29
CA THR A 23 -22.33 -1.28 6.00
C THR A 23 -21.39 -0.09 5.73
N ILE A 24 -20.19 -0.11 6.33
CA ILE A 24 -19.15 0.89 6.15
C ILE A 24 -18.01 0.26 5.35
N ALA A 25 -17.70 0.83 4.19
CA ALA A 25 -16.49 0.56 3.42
C ALA A 25 -15.43 1.63 3.74
N PHE A 26 -14.15 1.25 3.75
CA PHE A 26 -13.05 2.11 4.14
C PHE A 26 -11.86 2.02 3.20
N VAL A 27 -11.29 3.17 2.82
CA VAL A 27 -10.05 3.27 2.06
C VAL A 27 -9.06 4.17 2.79
N PRO A 28 -8.03 3.61 3.45
CA PRO A 28 -6.99 4.42 4.07
C PRO A 28 -6.00 4.93 3.03
N THR A 29 -5.71 6.23 3.08
CA THR A 29 -4.70 6.88 2.21
C THR A 29 -3.84 7.86 2.98
N MET A 30 -2.71 8.24 2.39
CA MET A 30 -1.88 9.34 2.88
C MET A 30 -2.13 10.66 2.11
N GLY A 31 -3.14 10.72 1.26
CA GLY A 31 -3.39 11.86 0.39
C GLY A 31 -2.51 11.85 -0.87
N PHE A 32 -2.48 12.99 -1.58
CA PHE A 32 -1.92 13.14 -2.92
C PHE A 32 -2.44 12.06 -3.86
N LEU A 33 -3.77 12.00 -3.96
CA LEU A 33 -4.48 10.93 -4.62
C LEU A 33 -4.16 10.88 -6.12
N HIS A 34 -4.14 9.69 -6.66
CA HIS A 34 -3.96 9.39 -8.09
C HIS A 34 -4.98 8.33 -8.53
N ASP A 35 -5.02 8.00 -9.83
CA ASP A 35 -6.02 7.07 -10.39
C ASP A 35 -6.04 5.70 -9.69
N GLY A 36 -4.90 5.23 -9.17
CA GLY A 36 -4.85 4.03 -8.33
C GLY A 36 -5.71 4.15 -7.06
N HIS A 37 -5.66 5.31 -6.38
CA HIS A 37 -6.53 5.57 -5.23
C HIS A 37 -7.99 5.74 -5.65
N LEU A 38 -8.25 6.41 -6.79
CA LEU A 38 -9.61 6.53 -7.31
C LEU A 38 -10.23 5.17 -7.67
N HIS A 39 -9.41 4.25 -8.17
CA HIS A 39 -9.86 2.89 -8.44
C HIS A 39 -10.28 2.17 -7.14
N LEU A 40 -9.47 2.29 -6.07
CA LEU A 40 -9.82 1.79 -4.74
C LEU A 40 -11.14 2.39 -4.22
N ILE A 41 -11.28 3.71 -4.30
CA ILE A 41 -12.46 4.45 -3.83
C ILE A 41 -13.71 3.99 -4.59
N ARG A 42 -13.66 3.90 -5.93
CA ARG A 42 -14.79 3.43 -6.75
C ARG A 42 -15.18 1.98 -6.46
N GLN A 43 -14.21 1.10 -6.25
CA GLN A 43 -14.50 -0.28 -5.82
C GLN A 43 -15.13 -0.31 -4.43
N ALA A 44 -14.57 0.42 -3.48
CA ALA A 44 -15.10 0.48 -2.12
C ALA A 44 -16.55 1.04 -2.08
N ARG A 45 -16.90 1.98 -2.98
CA ARG A 45 -18.25 2.52 -3.09
C ARG A 45 -19.30 1.44 -3.34
N THR A 46 -18.95 0.38 -4.03
CA THR A 46 -19.89 -0.73 -4.33
C THR A 46 -20.05 -1.73 -3.16
N MET A 47 -19.26 -1.58 -2.08
CA MET A 47 -19.15 -2.56 -1.00
C MET A 47 -19.72 -2.08 0.33
N GLY A 48 -20.26 -0.87 0.40
CA GLY A 48 -20.85 -0.34 1.62
C GLY A 48 -21.92 0.71 1.37
N ASP A 49 -22.83 0.87 2.32
CA ASP A 49 -23.80 1.96 2.33
C ASP A 49 -23.11 3.31 2.53
N PHE A 50 -22.07 3.33 3.38
CA PHE A 50 -21.21 4.49 3.60
C PHE A 50 -19.78 4.17 3.19
N LEU A 51 -19.17 5.10 2.46
CA LEU A 51 -17.76 5.05 2.10
C LEU A 51 -16.98 6.12 2.86
N ILE A 52 -16.02 5.67 3.67
CA ILE A 52 -15.09 6.54 4.38
C ILE A 52 -13.72 6.44 3.70
N VAL A 53 -13.13 7.58 3.37
CA VAL A 53 -11.72 7.66 2.92
C VAL A 53 -10.94 8.39 4.00
N SER A 54 -9.82 7.84 4.49
CA SER A 54 -8.94 8.64 5.35
C SER A 54 -7.83 9.28 4.53
N ILE A 55 -7.47 10.52 4.93
CA ILE A 55 -6.31 11.24 4.42
C ILE A 55 -5.45 11.60 5.63
N PHE A 56 -4.40 10.79 5.86
CA PHE A 56 -3.50 10.97 7.00
C PHE A 56 -2.06 10.55 6.65
N VAL A 57 -1.16 11.52 6.57
CA VAL A 57 0.27 11.25 6.40
C VAL A 57 0.84 10.84 7.75
N ASN A 58 1.05 9.53 7.92
CA ASN A 58 1.42 8.94 9.20
C ASN A 58 2.91 9.13 9.52
N PRO A 59 3.29 9.96 10.52
CA PRO A 59 4.70 10.24 10.80
C PRO A 59 5.49 9.02 11.28
N ILE A 60 4.88 8.11 12.03
CA ILE A 60 5.60 6.99 12.65
C ILE A 60 5.97 5.85 11.69
N GLN A 61 5.48 5.88 10.46
CA GLN A 61 5.90 4.91 9.43
C GLN A 61 7.08 5.39 8.58
N PHE A 62 7.57 6.62 8.79
CA PHE A 62 8.72 7.16 8.10
C PHE A 62 9.96 7.08 8.98
N GLY A 63 11.06 6.62 8.39
CA GLY A 63 12.37 6.68 9.04
C GLY A 63 12.91 8.11 9.11
N PRO A 64 13.94 8.36 9.94
CA PRO A 64 14.50 9.70 10.13
C PRO A 64 15.01 10.38 8.86
N THR A 65 15.40 9.60 7.86
CA THR A 65 15.98 10.07 6.58
C THR A 65 15.00 9.98 5.42
N GLU A 66 13.73 9.61 5.68
CA GLU A 66 12.72 9.46 4.64
C GLU A 66 11.97 10.76 4.36
N ASP A 67 11.16 10.74 3.30
CA ASP A 67 10.53 11.90 2.66
C ASP A 67 9.29 12.47 3.40
N PHE A 68 9.12 12.23 4.71
CA PHE A 68 7.92 12.69 5.46
C PHE A 68 7.62 14.17 5.29
N LYS A 69 8.65 15.02 5.43
CA LYS A 69 8.48 16.49 5.29
C LYS A 69 8.17 16.92 3.86
N GLN A 70 8.69 16.17 2.89
CA GLN A 70 8.56 16.45 1.46
C GLN A 70 7.39 15.68 0.83
N TYR A 71 6.74 14.78 1.58
CA TYR A 71 5.62 14.01 1.08
C TYR A 71 4.54 14.94 0.55
N PRO A 72 4.12 14.80 -0.72
CA PRO A 72 3.25 15.77 -1.37
C PRO A 72 1.87 15.80 -0.70
N ARG A 73 1.29 16.99 -0.62
CA ARG A 73 -0.04 17.24 -0.05
C ARG A 73 -0.78 18.22 -0.93
N ASP A 74 -1.99 17.89 -1.32
CA ASP A 74 -2.88 18.75 -2.09
C ASP A 74 -4.32 18.50 -1.61
N TRP A 75 -4.68 19.17 -0.53
CA TRP A 75 -5.96 18.95 0.15
C TRP A 75 -7.16 19.18 -0.75
N ASP A 76 -7.20 20.28 -1.49
CA ASP A 76 -8.38 20.66 -2.28
C ASP A 76 -8.60 19.67 -3.43
N ARG A 77 -7.51 19.26 -4.09
CA ARG A 77 -7.53 18.23 -5.10
C ARG A 77 -7.97 16.88 -4.53
N ASP A 78 -7.42 16.47 -3.40
CA ASP A 78 -7.75 15.19 -2.75
C ASP A 78 -9.22 15.16 -2.31
N ALA A 79 -9.73 16.25 -1.73
CA ALA A 79 -11.13 16.34 -1.34
C ALA A 79 -12.07 16.25 -2.54
N HIS A 80 -11.75 16.95 -3.64
CA HIS A 80 -12.52 16.87 -4.90
C HIS A 80 -12.51 15.44 -5.49
N LEU A 81 -11.35 14.78 -5.48
CA LEU A 81 -11.21 13.40 -5.97
C LEU A 81 -12.00 12.40 -5.11
N CYS A 82 -11.99 12.54 -3.78
CA CYS A 82 -12.81 11.73 -2.90
C CYS A 82 -14.31 11.91 -3.19
N GLU A 83 -14.75 13.15 -3.33
CA GLU A 83 -16.15 13.46 -3.62
C GLU A 83 -16.59 12.89 -4.98
N SER A 84 -15.79 13.09 -6.02
CA SER A 84 -16.05 12.55 -7.35
C SER A 84 -16.02 11.01 -7.39
N GLY A 85 -15.25 10.40 -6.50
CA GLY A 85 -15.20 8.93 -6.31
C GLY A 85 -16.38 8.37 -5.51
N GLY A 86 -17.24 9.23 -4.94
CA GLY A 86 -18.43 8.83 -4.20
C GLY A 86 -18.19 8.61 -2.70
N ALA A 87 -17.14 9.19 -2.11
CA ALA A 87 -16.94 9.15 -0.67
C ALA A 87 -18.02 9.95 0.06
N ASP A 88 -18.57 9.37 1.13
CA ASP A 88 -19.53 10.05 2.02
C ASP A 88 -18.81 10.87 3.08
N VAL A 89 -17.66 10.36 3.52
CA VAL A 89 -16.85 10.98 4.58
C VAL A 89 -15.37 10.95 4.21
N ILE A 90 -14.69 12.09 4.41
CA ILE A 90 -13.23 12.13 4.56
C ILE A 90 -12.90 12.21 6.05
N PHE A 91 -12.14 11.24 6.55
CA PHE A 91 -11.53 11.30 7.86
C PHE A 91 -10.10 11.80 7.76
N ALA A 92 -9.86 13.04 8.22
CA ALA A 92 -8.58 13.73 8.11
C ALA A 92 -8.11 14.25 9.49
N PRO A 93 -7.73 13.34 10.40
CA PRO A 93 -7.26 13.73 11.73
C PRO A 93 -5.89 14.41 11.66
N THR A 94 -5.56 15.22 12.69
CA THR A 94 -4.20 15.74 12.86
C THR A 94 -3.28 14.70 13.49
N VAL A 95 -1.98 15.00 13.51
CA VAL A 95 -0.98 14.12 14.15
C VAL A 95 -1.24 14.05 15.67
N GLU A 96 -1.57 15.18 16.29
CA GLU A 96 -1.85 15.30 17.73
C GLU A 96 -3.12 14.52 18.11
N GLU A 97 -4.13 14.52 17.23
CA GLU A 97 -5.36 13.73 17.43
C GLU A 97 -5.05 12.21 17.36
N MET A 98 -4.21 11.80 16.41
CA MET A 98 -3.83 10.38 16.26
C MET A 98 -2.80 9.94 17.29
N TYR A 99 -1.86 10.79 17.66
CA TYR A 99 -0.76 10.50 18.59
C TYR A 99 -0.64 11.61 19.63
N PRO A 100 -1.56 11.65 20.62
CA PRO A 100 -1.50 12.63 21.70
C PRO A 100 -0.25 12.45 22.55
N GLU A 101 0.07 13.47 23.34
CA GLU A 101 1.16 13.37 24.34
C GLU A 101 0.99 12.14 25.22
N GLY A 102 2.08 11.41 25.45
CA GLY A 102 2.08 10.16 26.22
C GLY A 102 1.64 8.91 25.42
N PHE A 103 1.44 9.01 24.08
CA PHE A 103 1.18 7.83 23.25
C PHE A 103 2.33 6.82 23.31
N GLN A 104 2.04 5.55 23.62
CA GLN A 104 3.06 4.49 23.83
C GLN A 104 2.82 3.19 23.07
N THR A 105 1.59 2.99 22.54
CA THR A 105 1.19 1.70 21.96
C THR A 105 1.76 1.51 20.56
N ASN A 106 2.40 0.36 20.33
CA ASN A 106 2.86 -0.07 19.02
C ASN A 106 2.35 -1.47 18.69
N ILE A 107 1.97 -1.70 17.44
CA ILE A 107 1.58 -3.02 16.95
C ILE A 107 2.68 -3.52 16.01
N THR A 108 3.17 -4.73 16.29
CA THR A 108 4.19 -5.41 15.48
C THR A 108 3.67 -6.73 14.95
N VAL A 109 4.00 -7.03 13.70
CA VAL A 109 3.69 -8.30 13.04
C VAL A 109 5.01 -8.87 12.51
N PRO A 110 5.84 -9.47 13.37
CA PRO A 110 7.28 -9.62 13.15
C PRO A 110 7.63 -10.45 11.89
N HIS A 111 6.98 -11.59 11.67
CA HIS A 111 7.43 -12.51 10.60
C HIS A 111 7.26 -11.92 9.20
N VAL A 112 6.08 -11.43 8.84
CA VAL A 112 5.79 -10.89 7.50
C VAL A 112 6.38 -9.48 7.28
N SER A 113 6.86 -8.82 8.33
CA SER A 113 7.45 -7.48 8.23
C SER A 113 8.99 -7.48 8.12
N GLN A 114 9.67 -8.62 8.32
CA GLN A 114 11.13 -8.65 8.40
C GLN A 114 11.84 -8.71 7.05
N ASN A 115 11.20 -9.27 6.02
CA ASN A 115 11.77 -9.40 4.68
C ASN A 115 11.45 -8.18 3.79
N LEU A 116 11.92 -8.18 2.54
CA LEU A 116 11.61 -7.16 1.52
C LEU A 116 11.86 -5.73 2.05
N CYS A 117 10.84 -4.88 2.06
CA CYS A 117 10.93 -3.51 2.59
C CYS A 117 11.33 -3.45 4.07
N GLY A 118 11.02 -4.48 4.85
CA GLY A 118 11.38 -4.52 6.27
C GLY A 118 12.88 -4.54 6.53
N LEU A 119 13.69 -5.08 5.61
CA LEU A 119 15.14 -5.08 5.71
C LEU A 119 15.74 -3.68 5.63
N SER A 120 15.21 -2.84 4.74
CA SER A 120 15.68 -1.46 4.55
C SER A 120 14.92 -0.42 5.38
N ARG A 121 13.76 -0.80 5.94
CA ARG A 121 12.87 0.07 6.70
C ARG A 121 12.35 -0.64 7.97
N PRO A 122 13.18 -0.93 8.98
CA PRO A 122 12.84 -1.84 10.09
C PRO A 122 11.61 -1.46 10.92
N THR A 123 11.30 -0.16 11.06
CA THR A 123 10.17 0.34 11.85
C THR A 123 8.93 0.65 11.03
N HIS A 124 9.03 0.58 9.69
CA HIS A 124 7.97 1.00 8.77
C HIS A 124 6.66 0.26 9.04
N PHE A 125 6.69 -1.06 9.05
CA PHE A 125 5.48 -1.87 9.19
C PHE A 125 4.89 -1.82 10.61
N GLN A 126 5.68 -1.54 11.64
CA GLN A 126 5.17 -1.22 12.96
C GLN A 126 4.32 0.06 12.92
N GLY A 127 4.82 1.10 12.24
CA GLY A 127 4.07 2.33 12.02
C GLY A 127 2.79 2.11 11.22
N VAL A 128 2.85 1.29 10.16
CA VAL A 128 1.68 0.93 9.33
C VAL A 128 0.64 0.15 10.14
N ALA A 129 1.04 -0.92 10.82
CA ALA A 129 0.12 -1.74 11.62
C ALA A 129 -0.56 -0.91 12.71
N THR A 130 0.22 -0.04 13.39
CA THR A 130 -0.29 0.83 14.45
C THR A 130 -1.32 1.84 13.92
N VAL A 131 -1.01 2.56 12.82
CA VAL A 131 -1.94 3.54 12.28
C VAL A 131 -3.20 2.90 11.72
N VAL A 132 -3.08 1.77 11.01
CA VAL A 132 -4.23 1.08 10.44
C VAL A 132 -5.16 0.55 11.52
N ALA A 133 -4.62 -0.04 12.60
CA ALA A 133 -5.44 -0.46 13.74
C ALA A 133 -6.16 0.73 14.40
N LYS A 134 -5.50 1.87 14.56
CA LYS A 134 -6.14 3.11 15.05
C LYS A 134 -7.25 3.58 14.12
N LEU A 135 -7.00 3.62 12.82
CA LEU A 135 -8.01 4.00 11.82
C LEU A 135 -9.20 3.05 11.85
N PHE A 136 -8.99 1.75 11.99
CA PHE A 136 -10.08 0.77 12.14
C PHE A 136 -10.92 1.03 13.39
N ASN A 137 -10.28 1.34 14.52
CA ASN A 137 -10.99 1.69 15.75
C ASN A 137 -11.77 3.03 15.64
N CYS A 138 -11.32 3.95 14.80
CA CYS A 138 -12.03 5.23 14.56
C CYS A 138 -13.21 5.05 13.60
N THR A 139 -12.99 4.35 12.48
CA THR A 139 -13.95 4.25 11.37
C THR A 139 -14.86 3.03 11.47
N LYS A 140 -14.51 2.02 12.28
CA LYS A 140 -15.27 0.78 12.52
C LYS A 140 -15.83 0.16 11.24
N PRO A 141 -15.01 -0.05 10.19
CA PRO A 141 -15.50 -0.50 8.90
C PRO A 141 -15.89 -1.98 8.95
N HIS A 142 -16.73 -2.42 8.00
CA HIS A 142 -17.01 -3.84 7.75
C HIS A 142 -16.06 -4.39 6.68
N VAL A 143 -15.63 -3.52 5.75
CA VAL A 143 -14.69 -3.86 4.69
C VAL A 143 -13.68 -2.73 4.52
N ALA A 144 -12.41 -3.10 4.31
CA ALA A 144 -11.34 -2.13 4.02
C ALA A 144 -10.53 -2.58 2.81
N LEU A 145 -10.24 -1.65 1.90
CA LEU A 145 -9.56 -1.91 0.64
C LEU A 145 -8.14 -1.35 0.65
N PHE A 146 -7.20 -2.15 0.14
CA PHE A 146 -5.78 -1.81 0.03
C PHE A 146 -5.24 -2.20 -1.34
N GLY A 147 -4.34 -1.40 -1.90
CA GLY A 147 -3.70 -1.71 -3.17
C GLY A 147 -2.68 -2.84 -3.05
N GLU A 148 -2.72 -3.83 -3.98
CA GLU A 148 -1.75 -4.92 -4.06
C GLU A 148 -0.35 -4.45 -4.49
N LYS A 149 -0.21 -3.22 -4.98
CA LYS A 149 1.09 -2.61 -5.24
C LYS A 149 1.98 -2.63 -3.98
N ASP A 150 1.42 -2.35 -2.83
CA ASP A 150 2.08 -2.42 -1.52
C ASP A 150 1.82 -3.79 -0.89
N PHE A 151 2.22 -4.87 -1.61
CA PHE A 151 1.88 -6.26 -1.29
C PHE A 151 2.25 -6.65 0.14
N GLN A 152 3.45 -6.30 0.58
CA GLN A 152 3.89 -6.60 1.94
C GLN A 152 3.06 -5.86 2.99
N GLN A 153 2.65 -4.62 2.72
CA GLN A 153 1.73 -3.88 3.59
C GLN A 153 0.39 -4.61 3.71
N LEU A 154 -0.17 -5.06 2.59
CA LEU A 154 -1.42 -5.82 2.58
C LEU A 154 -1.28 -7.13 3.37
N ALA A 155 -0.17 -7.85 3.24
CA ALA A 155 0.10 -9.08 4.00
C ALA A 155 0.20 -8.80 5.51
N VAL A 156 0.90 -7.75 5.91
CA VAL A 156 1.00 -7.31 7.32
C VAL A 156 -0.38 -6.98 7.90
N ILE A 157 -1.21 -6.24 7.15
CA ILE A 157 -2.56 -5.84 7.60
C ILE A 157 -3.47 -7.06 7.70
N LYS A 158 -3.48 -7.95 6.72
CA LYS A 158 -4.25 -9.20 6.77
C LYS A 158 -3.86 -10.05 7.97
N ARG A 159 -2.56 -10.18 8.23
CA ARG A 159 -2.06 -10.93 9.39
C ARG A 159 -2.46 -10.28 10.71
N MET A 160 -2.33 -8.99 10.84
CA MET A 160 -2.77 -8.23 12.01
C MET A 160 -4.27 -8.42 12.30
N VAL A 161 -5.10 -8.30 11.27
CA VAL A 161 -6.57 -8.47 11.40
C VAL A 161 -6.91 -9.88 11.85
N LEU A 162 -6.27 -10.90 11.27
CA LEU A 162 -6.47 -12.30 11.65
C LEU A 162 -6.03 -12.55 13.09
N ASP A 163 -4.82 -12.14 13.47
CA ASP A 163 -4.26 -12.41 14.79
C ASP A 163 -4.99 -11.70 15.93
N LEU A 164 -5.51 -10.50 15.66
CA LEU A 164 -6.25 -9.71 16.62
C LEU A 164 -7.77 -9.99 16.59
N ASN A 165 -8.23 -10.93 15.76
CA ASN A 165 -9.64 -11.25 15.56
C ASN A 165 -10.50 -10.00 15.27
N VAL A 166 -9.96 -9.08 14.45
CA VAL A 166 -10.68 -7.86 14.08
C VAL A 166 -11.74 -8.22 13.04
N ASP A 167 -13.00 -7.91 13.33
CA ASP A 167 -14.14 -8.22 12.46
C ASP A 167 -14.22 -7.24 11.26
N ILE A 168 -13.24 -7.34 10.35
CA ILE A 168 -13.14 -6.52 9.14
C ILE A 168 -12.68 -7.39 7.97
N HIS A 169 -13.39 -7.32 6.85
CA HIS A 169 -12.96 -7.97 5.61
C HIS A 169 -11.92 -7.14 4.88
N ILE A 170 -10.70 -7.67 4.70
CA ILE A 170 -9.60 -6.98 4.00
C ILE A 170 -9.52 -7.43 2.55
N ILE A 171 -9.70 -6.48 1.62
CA ILE A 171 -9.67 -6.72 0.17
C ILE A 171 -8.40 -6.11 -0.43
N GLY A 172 -7.64 -6.95 -1.15
CA GLY A 172 -6.58 -6.50 -2.04
C GLY A 172 -7.16 -6.09 -3.39
N VAL A 173 -6.72 -4.96 -3.91
CA VAL A 173 -7.13 -4.45 -5.23
C VAL A 173 -5.91 -4.43 -6.14
N PRO A 174 -6.01 -5.00 -7.35
CA PRO A 174 -4.89 -5.11 -8.28
C PRO A 174 -4.20 -3.77 -8.55
N THR A 175 -2.88 -3.84 -8.79
CA THR A 175 -2.07 -2.67 -9.10
C THR A 175 -2.56 -1.96 -10.34
N VAL A 176 -2.94 -0.70 -10.21
CA VAL A 176 -3.25 0.18 -11.35
C VAL A 176 -1.95 0.71 -11.93
N ARG A 177 -1.84 0.68 -13.26
CA ARG A 177 -0.66 1.13 -13.98
C ARG A 177 -0.99 2.31 -14.89
N GLU A 178 0.00 3.14 -15.12
CA GLU A 178 -0.05 4.15 -16.18
C GLU A 178 -0.05 3.48 -17.56
N ALA A 179 -0.40 4.21 -18.60
CA ALA A 179 -0.50 3.67 -19.97
C ALA A 179 0.80 2.97 -20.44
N GLU A 180 1.94 3.44 -19.97
CA GLU A 180 3.26 2.90 -20.30
C GLU A 180 3.66 1.68 -19.44
N GLY A 181 2.82 1.29 -18.46
CA GLY A 181 3.03 0.13 -17.59
C GLY A 181 3.59 0.44 -16.20
N LEU A 182 4.03 1.67 -15.92
CA LEU A 182 4.55 2.05 -14.60
C LEU A 182 3.44 1.93 -13.55
N ALA A 183 3.72 1.27 -12.43
CA ALA A 183 2.79 1.20 -11.29
C ALA A 183 2.51 2.61 -10.74
N MET A 184 1.24 2.96 -10.55
CA MET A 184 0.86 4.29 -10.05
C MET A 184 1.39 4.53 -8.64
N SER A 185 2.03 5.67 -8.45
CA SER A 185 2.58 6.09 -7.16
C SER A 185 2.64 7.61 -7.08
N SER A 186 2.38 8.18 -5.90
CA SER A 186 2.60 9.60 -5.62
C SER A 186 4.06 10.01 -5.85
N ARG A 187 5.01 9.08 -5.68
CA ARG A 187 6.44 9.31 -5.92
C ARG A 187 6.83 9.38 -7.40
N ASN A 188 5.95 8.99 -8.33
CA ASN A 188 6.21 9.14 -9.77
C ASN A 188 6.38 10.61 -10.17
N THR A 189 5.83 11.55 -9.40
CA THR A 189 6.01 13.00 -9.60
C THR A 189 7.44 13.50 -9.36
N TYR A 190 8.27 12.72 -8.68
CA TYR A 190 9.67 13.07 -8.44
C TYR A 190 10.59 12.76 -9.64
N LEU A 191 10.10 11.95 -10.60
CA LEU A 191 10.89 11.47 -11.72
C LEU A 191 10.99 12.51 -12.84
N SER A 192 12.20 12.81 -13.27
CA SER A 192 12.47 13.48 -14.54
C SER A 192 12.06 12.59 -15.73
N THR A 193 12.01 13.14 -16.93
CA THR A 193 11.69 12.39 -18.15
C THR A 193 12.63 11.21 -18.38
N ALA A 194 13.95 11.38 -18.11
CA ALA A 194 14.92 10.30 -18.22
C ALA A 194 14.72 9.22 -17.17
N GLU A 195 14.58 9.62 -15.90
CA GLU A 195 14.32 8.69 -14.79
C GLU A 195 13.01 7.92 -14.97
N ARG A 196 12.00 8.56 -15.56
CA ARG A 196 10.73 7.90 -15.86
C ARG A 196 10.89 6.77 -16.89
N ARG A 197 11.76 6.96 -17.91
CA ARG A 197 12.11 5.89 -18.87
C ARG A 197 12.78 4.71 -18.17
N SER A 198 13.76 4.99 -17.31
CA SER A 198 14.41 3.95 -16.51
C SER A 198 13.44 3.22 -15.58
N ALA A 199 12.44 3.92 -15.02
CA ALA A 199 11.43 3.34 -14.14
C ALA A 199 10.54 2.30 -14.85
N LEU A 200 10.34 2.40 -16.17
CA LEU A 200 9.59 1.41 -16.93
C LEU A 200 10.26 0.04 -16.95
N SER A 201 11.56 -0.06 -16.66
CA SER A 201 12.25 -1.34 -16.53
C SER A 201 11.69 -2.22 -15.43
N LEU A 202 11.10 -1.64 -14.37
CA LEU A 202 10.50 -2.38 -13.27
C LEU A 202 9.34 -3.26 -13.75
N SER A 203 8.39 -2.67 -14.45
CA SER A 203 7.24 -3.41 -14.99
C SER A 203 7.66 -4.38 -16.09
N LYS A 204 8.62 -4.01 -16.96
CA LYS A 204 9.17 -4.91 -17.99
C LYS A 204 9.83 -6.14 -17.37
N ALA A 205 10.59 -5.95 -16.29
CA ALA A 205 11.26 -7.03 -15.57
C ALA A 205 10.25 -8.01 -14.96
N LEU A 206 9.21 -7.50 -14.33
CA LEU A 206 8.15 -8.33 -13.74
C LEU A 206 7.33 -9.07 -14.80
N LEU A 207 6.98 -8.42 -15.91
CA LEU A 207 6.31 -9.05 -17.04
C LEU A 207 7.15 -10.20 -17.62
N LYS A 208 8.46 -9.96 -17.80
CA LYS A 208 9.35 -11.00 -18.32
C LYS A 208 9.47 -12.20 -17.37
N ALA A 209 9.56 -11.95 -16.08
CA ALA A 209 9.54 -13.02 -15.07
C ALA A 209 8.21 -13.80 -15.09
N GLN A 210 7.08 -13.11 -15.25
CA GLN A 210 5.77 -13.75 -15.37
C GLN A 210 5.66 -14.61 -16.64
N GLU A 211 6.17 -14.15 -17.78
CA GLU A 211 6.23 -14.94 -19.03
C GLU A 211 7.04 -16.23 -18.85
N LEU A 212 8.22 -16.14 -18.22
CA LEU A 212 9.05 -17.31 -17.93
C LEU A 212 8.33 -18.29 -17.00
N PHE A 213 7.68 -17.79 -15.96
CA PHE A 213 6.88 -18.63 -15.06
C PHE A 213 5.75 -19.34 -15.81
N GLN A 214 5.02 -18.63 -16.67
CA GLN A 214 3.95 -19.20 -17.50
C GLN A 214 4.47 -20.24 -18.50
N SER A 215 5.72 -20.10 -18.99
CA SER A 215 6.38 -21.07 -19.84
C SER A 215 6.98 -22.28 -19.11
N GLY A 216 6.77 -22.36 -17.78
CA GLY A 216 7.18 -23.52 -16.99
C GLY A 216 8.41 -23.31 -16.10
N GLU A 217 9.06 -22.14 -16.12
CA GLU A 217 10.17 -21.87 -15.19
C GLU A 217 9.65 -21.78 -13.74
N ARG A 218 10.30 -22.50 -12.84
CA ARG A 218 9.95 -22.54 -11.41
C ARG A 218 11.12 -22.18 -10.51
N ASN A 219 12.32 -22.02 -11.07
CA ASN A 219 13.50 -21.62 -10.32
C ASN A 219 13.47 -20.10 -10.08
N ALA A 220 13.30 -19.70 -8.83
CA ALA A 220 13.24 -18.29 -8.44
C ALA A 220 14.51 -17.51 -8.84
N ARG A 221 15.68 -18.15 -8.79
CA ARG A 221 16.96 -17.52 -9.16
C ARG A 221 16.97 -17.09 -10.62
N VAL A 222 16.46 -17.92 -11.54
CA VAL A 222 16.37 -17.59 -12.97
C VAL A 222 15.51 -16.37 -13.21
N LEU A 223 14.36 -16.26 -12.51
CA LEU A 223 13.47 -15.12 -12.60
C LEU A 223 14.12 -13.84 -12.06
N ILE A 224 14.79 -13.95 -10.91
CA ILE A 224 15.49 -12.82 -10.26
C ILE A 224 16.62 -12.33 -11.16
N ASP A 225 17.48 -13.20 -11.69
CA ASP A 225 18.61 -12.84 -12.54
C ASP A 225 18.14 -12.18 -13.84
N THR A 226 17.04 -12.69 -14.42
CA THR A 226 16.41 -12.08 -15.61
C THR A 226 15.93 -10.67 -15.33
N ALA A 227 15.21 -10.47 -14.22
CA ALA A 227 14.71 -9.16 -13.84
C ALA A 227 15.85 -8.19 -13.51
N GLN A 228 16.88 -8.67 -12.82
CA GLN A 228 18.07 -7.88 -12.52
C GLN A 228 18.76 -7.41 -13.80
N ALA A 229 18.95 -8.30 -14.79
CA ALA A 229 19.58 -7.95 -16.07
C ALA A 229 18.82 -6.83 -16.79
N ILE A 230 17.47 -6.87 -16.79
CA ILE A 230 16.62 -5.87 -17.43
C ILE A 230 16.77 -4.49 -16.73
N ILE A 231 16.79 -4.49 -15.39
CA ILE A 231 16.84 -3.23 -14.62
C ILE A 231 18.23 -2.60 -14.66
N THR A 232 19.31 -3.38 -14.60
CA THR A 232 20.67 -2.86 -14.54
C THR A 232 21.19 -2.27 -15.85
N ILE A 233 20.53 -2.50 -16.97
CA ILE A 233 20.84 -1.86 -18.26
C ILE A 233 20.44 -0.37 -18.23
N GLU A 234 19.44 0.00 -17.45
CA GLU A 234 18.93 1.37 -17.40
C GLU A 234 19.78 2.25 -16.47
N GLU A 235 20.17 3.39 -16.98
CA GLU A 235 20.99 4.36 -16.22
C GLU A 235 20.25 4.89 -14.99
N GLY A 236 21.01 5.17 -13.95
CA GLY A 236 20.48 5.80 -12.72
C GLY A 236 19.67 4.88 -11.84
N THR A 237 19.63 3.57 -12.12
CA THR A 237 18.95 2.59 -11.28
C THR A 237 19.89 1.99 -10.23
N THR A 238 19.38 1.83 -9.01
CA THR A 238 20.04 1.06 -7.92
C THR A 238 19.04 0.13 -7.30
N ILE A 239 19.26 -1.17 -7.48
CA ILE A 239 18.39 -2.20 -6.94
C ILE A 239 18.58 -2.27 -5.41
N ASP A 240 17.48 -2.11 -4.66
CA ASP A 240 17.45 -2.35 -3.22
C ASP A 240 17.20 -3.84 -2.95
N TYR A 241 16.19 -4.41 -3.60
CA TYR A 241 15.97 -5.85 -3.65
C TYR A 241 15.19 -6.28 -4.88
N ILE A 242 15.41 -7.54 -5.29
CA ILE A 242 14.53 -8.33 -6.16
C ILE A 242 14.43 -9.70 -5.50
N LYS A 243 13.22 -10.11 -5.13
CA LYS A 243 12.98 -11.36 -4.40
C LYS A 243 11.75 -12.08 -4.90
N VAL A 244 11.75 -13.39 -4.77
CA VAL A 244 10.57 -14.24 -4.94
C VAL A 244 10.26 -14.87 -3.59
N CYS A 245 9.05 -14.59 -3.09
CA CYS A 245 8.64 -14.99 -1.74
C CYS A 245 7.30 -15.73 -1.80
N ASP A 246 7.06 -16.61 -0.85
CA ASP A 246 5.74 -17.18 -0.58
C ASP A 246 4.74 -16.05 -0.25
N THR A 247 3.52 -16.14 -0.79
CA THR A 247 2.52 -15.06 -0.67
C THR A 247 1.97 -14.85 0.73
N GLU A 248 2.05 -15.86 1.61
CA GLU A 248 1.48 -15.81 2.97
C GLU A 248 2.55 -15.46 4.01
N THR A 249 3.71 -16.11 3.91
CA THR A 249 4.79 -15.99 4.90
C THR A 249 5.79 -14.90 4.56
N LEU A 250 5.86 -14.49 3.30
CA LEU A 250 6.86 -13.60 2.71
C LEU A 250 8.30 -14.08 2.90
N GLN A 251 8.50 -15.39 3.09
CA GLN A 251 9.83 -15.99 3.11
C GLN A 251 10.31 -16.26 1.69
N ASP A 252 11.62 -16.15 1.46
CA ASP A 252 12.24 -16.40 0.17
C ASP A 252 12.01 -17.86 -0.24
N VAL A 253 11.68 -18.10 -1.52
CA VAL A 253 11.53 -19.44 -2.09
C VAL A 253 12.57 -19.66 -3.18
N ALA A 254 13.15 -20.86 -3.22
CA ALA A 254 14.10 -21.25 -4.26
C ALA A 254 13.38 -21.86 -5.49
N ILE A 255 12.35 -22.66 -5.24
CA ILE A 255 11.49 -23.28 -6.26
C ILE A 255 10.04 -22.91 -5.99
N ILE A 256 9.36 -22.43 -7.01
CA ILE A 256 7.96 -21.97 -6.91
C ILE A 256 7.05 -23.19 -7.09
N SER A 257 6.56 -23.73 -5.99
CA SER A 257 5.61 -24.86 -5.94
C SER A 257 4.22 -24.49 -5.45
N LYS A 258 4.04 -23.23 -5.00
CA LYS A 258 2.79 -22.61 -4.53
C LYS A 258 2.74 -21.19 -5.04
N PRO A 259 1.61 -20.49 -4.94
CA PRO A 259 1.55 -19.06 -5.27
C PRO A 259 2.67 -18.29 -4.57
N ALA A 260 3.45 -17.54 -5.36
CA ALA A 260 4.57 -16.74 -4.89
C ALA A 260 4.41 -15.30 -5.39
N VAL A 261 5.01 -14.36 -4.70
CA VAL A 261 5.12 -12.97 -5.15
C VAL A 261 6.56 -12.66 -5.54
N MET A 262 6.75 -12.19 -6.75
CA MET A 262 8.01 -11.55 -7.11
C MET A 262 7.87 -10.05 -6.84
N ALA A 263 8.68 -9.55 -5.92
CA ALA A 263 8.65 -8.16 -5.49
C ALA A 263 10.02 -7.52 -5.67
N LEU A 264 10.02 -6.25 -6.05
CA LEU A 264 11.22 -5.48 -6.26
C LEU A 264 11.13 -4.06 -5.69
N ALA A 265 12.28 -3.52 -5.32
CA ALA A 265 12.44 -2.12 -4.99
C ALA A 265 13.71 -1.59 -5.65
N VAL A 266 13.58 -0.44 -6.30
CA VAL A 266 14.66 0.20 -7.06
C VAL A 266 14.68 1.68 -6.74
N LYS A 267 15.86 2.22 -6.46
CA LYS A 267 16.09 3.66 -6.35
C LYS A 267 16.39 4.21 -7.74
N ILE A 268 15.68 5.26 -8.12
CA ILE A 268 15.85 5.97 -9.39
C ILE A 268 15.82 7.47 -9.06
N GLY A 269 16.95 8.14 -9.23
CA GLY A 269 17.10 9.49 -8.74
C GLY A 269 16.79 9.61 -7.24
N LYS A 270 15.83 10.45 -6.89
CA LYS A 270 15.37 10.65 -5.51
C LYS A 270 14.25 9.68 -5.10
N ALA A 271 13.64 8.99 -6.06
CA ALA A 271 12.52 8.11 -5.79
C ALA A 271 12.97 6.68 -5.48
N ARG A 272 12.38 6.07 -4.45
CA ARG A 272 12.42 4.61 -4.24
C ARG A 272 11.08 4.05 -4.70
N LEU A 273 11.10 3.34 -5.81
CA LEU A 273 9.92 2.75 -6.42
C LEU A 273 9.84 1.27 -6.07
N ILE A 274 8.63 0.80 -5.85
CA ILE A 274 8.32 -0.63 -5.63
C ILE A 274 7.30 -1.10 -6.64
N ASP A 275 7.41 -2.35 -7.01
CA ASP A 275 6.42 -3.05 -7.84
C ASP A 275 6.46 -4.54 -7.54
N ASN A 276 5.44 -5.27 -7.95
CA ASN A 276 5.37 -6.71 -7.76
C ASN A 276 4.45 -7.39 -8.78
N VAL A 277 4.58 -8.72 -8.87
CA VAL A 277 3.66 -9.60 -9.58
C VAL A 277 3.45 -10.89 -8.80
N VAL A 278 2.21 -11.37 -8.76
CA VAL A 278 1.90 -12.68 -8.18
C VAL A 278 2.06 -13.76 -9.25
N LEU A 279 2.93 -14.73 -8.97
CA LEU A 279 3.22 -15.91 -9.80
C LEU A 279 2.32 -17.05 -9.31
N LYS A 280 1.26 -17.31 -10.06
CA LYS A 280 0.29 -18.39 -9.79
C LYS A 280 -0.19 -18.99 -11.11
N GLU A 281 -0.59 -20.26 -11.07
CA GLU A 281 -1.23 -20.96 -12.19
C GLU A 281 -2.63 -20.44 -12.46
#